data_25d9e8a63889d5e0d73870099dc0ecce
#
_entry.id   25d9e8a63889d5e0d73870099dc0ecce
#
_cell.length_a   1.000
_cell.length_b   1.000
_cell.length_c   1.000
_cell.angle_alpha   90.00
_cell.angle_beta   90.00
_cell.angle_gamma   90.00
#
_symmetry.space_group_name_H-M   'P 1'
#
loop_
_entity.id
_entity.type
_entity.pdbx_description
1 polymer ?
#
loop_
_entity_poly.entity_id
_entity_poly.type
_entity_poly.pdbx_seq_one_letter_code
_entity_poly.pdbx_strand_id
1 'polypeptide(L)'
;SIFVSYLTSYDGVKIIARKDRNINEPVDLKQKMIGIVPGTISQILLDSFLSYNKIFIKELKLKHYKGSELPNALVNGEVDAISIWEPYAYFAQKRLRDLALKIPTYRVYRTSINMAVMNDFAAKNPILLQKVIKALIKAVDFMKNEKSQAQNLIAEILDIDINLVEEFWKDVKFTIGLDQLLIITMENEIRWAIEHGIVSSPVIPNYLDFINYEILEQVKPEAVTLIREAK
;
A
#
# COMPACT_ATOMS: atom_id res chain seq x y z
N SER A 1 8.78 6.12 -16.38
CA SER A 1 7.33 6.40 -16.19
C SER A 1 6.56 5.15 -15.76
N ILE A 2 5.48 5.35 -15.02
CA ILE A 2 4.49 4.30 -14.70
C ILE A 2 3.66 4.04 -15.95
N PHE A 3 3.43 2.78 -16.31
CA PHE A 3 2.63 2.43 -17.48
C PHE A 3 1.43 1.53 -17.19
N VAL A 4 1.31 0.97 -15.97
CA VAL A 4 0.15 0.22 -15.51
C VAL A 4 0.14 0.06 -13.99
N SER A 5 -1.04 0.18 -13.38
CA SER A 5 -1.32 -0.28 -12.03
C SER A 5 -2.06 -1.62 -12.11
N TYR A 6 -1.70 -2.61 -11.28
CA TYR A 6 -2.27 -3.96 -11.38
C TYR A 6 -2.86 -4.48 -10.06
N LEU A 7 -2.65 -3.74 -8.97
CA LEU A 7 -3.20 -4.06 -7.66
C LEU A 7 -3.46 -2.78 -6.87
N THR A 8 -4.60 -2.73 -6.20
CA THR A 8 -4.91 -1.66 -5.24
C THR A 8 -5.43 -2.26 -3.93
N SER A 9 -5.21 -1.55 -2.83
CA SER A 9 -5.71 -1.94 -1.51
C SER A 9 -5.95 -0.73 -0.63
N TYR A 10 -6.95 -0.83 0.26
CA TYR A 10 -7.13 0.08 1.40
C TYR A 10 -6.70 -0.54 2.73
N ASP A 11 -6.34 -1.82 2.72
CA ASP A 11 -5.93 -2.60 3.89
C ASP A 11 -4.54 -3.27 3.72
N GLY A 12 -3.80 -2.87 2.69
CA GLY A 12 -2.43 -3.35 2.46
C GLY A 12 -1.42 -2.91 3.52
N VAL A 13 -1.75 -1.83 4.25
CA VAL A 13 -1.04 -1.37 5.45
C VAL A 13 -2.04 -1.37 6.60
N LYS A 14 -1.61 -1.80 7.78
CA LYS A 14 -2.48 -2.02 8.94
C LYS A 14 -1.89 -1.42 10.20
N ILE A 15 -2.76 -1.02 11.13
CA ILE A 15 -2.37 -0.71 12.50
C ILE A 15 -2.75 -1.91 13.36
N ILE A 16 -1.74 -2.56 13.94
CA ILE A 16 -1.91 -3.71 14.83
C ILE A 16 -1.48 -3.31 16.23
N ALA A 17 -2.40 -3.42 17.19
CA ALA A 17 -2.17 -3.09 18.59
C ALA A 17 -2.24 -4.34 19.48
N ARG A 18 -1.73 -4.21 20.70
CA ARG A 18 -1.89 -5.20 21.75
C ARG A 18 -3.11 -4.87 22.60
N LYS A 19 -4.03 -5.84 22.77
CA LYS A 19 -5.22 -5.69 23.62
C LYS A 19 -4.88 -5.46 25.10
N ASP A 20 -3.78 -6.04 25.59
CA ASP A 20 -3.33 -5.91 26.97
C ASP A 20 -2.70 -4.54 27.29
N ARG A 21 -2.74 -3.60 26.35
CA ARG A 21 -2.27 -2.22 26.51
C ARG A 21 -3.42 -1.21 26.65
N ASN A 22 -4.63 -1.66 26.92
CA ASN A 22 -5.82 -0.80 27.04
C ASN A 22 -6.02 0.08 25.79
N ILE A 23 -5.90 -0.53 24.60
CA ILE A 23 -6.18 0.09 23.32
C ILE A 23 -7.44 -0.58 22.79
N ASN A 24 -8.57 0.15 22.75
CA ASN A 24 -9.85 -0.35 22.27
C ASN A 24 -10.37 0.50 21.10
N GLU A 25 -10.04 1.78 21.09
CA GLU A 25 -10.45 2.77 20.11
C GLU A 25 -9.29 3.69 19.69
N PRO A 26 -9.40 4.44 18.58
CA PRO A 26 -8.31 5.29 18.08
C PRO A 26 -7.71 6.26 19.11
N VAL A 27 -8.54 6.85 19.96
CA VAL A 27 -8.09 7.83 20.97
C VAL A 27 -7.16 7.21 22.01
N ASP A 28 -7.24 5.91 22.24
CA ASP A 28 -6.39 5.19 23.20
C ASP A 28 -4.93 5.08 22.74
N LEU A 29 -4.65 5.41 21.49
CA LEU A 29 -3.26 5.49 21.00
C LEU A 29 -2.48 6.66 21.60
N LYS A 30 -3.15 7.67 22.18
CA LYS A 30 -2.48 8.78 22.86
C LYS A 30 -1.58 8.26 23.98
N GLN A 31 -0.36 8.81 24.03
CA GLN A 31 0.71 8.44 24.96
C GLN A 31 1.25 7.00 24.81
N LYS A 32 0.76 6.22 23.82
CA LYS A 32 1.27 4.88 23.53
C LYS A 32 2.55 4.95 22.69
N MET A 33 3.36 3.90 22.83
CA MET A 33 4.56 3.69 22.00
C MET A 33 4.14 3.00 20.70
N ILE A 34 4.31 3.68 19.57
CA ILE A 34 3.95 3.16 18.26
C ILE A 34 5.20 2.90 17.43
N GLY A 35 5.34 1.66 16.96
CA GLY A 35 6.41 1.27 16.05
C GLY A 35 6.06 1.60 14.60
N ILE A 36 6.98 2.25 13.90
CA ILE A 36 6.83 2.62 12.48
C ILE A 36 8.13 2.39 11.70
N VAL A 37 8.00 2.34 10.38
CA VAL A 37 9.13 2.47 9.44
C VAL A 37 9.11 3.90 8.90
N PRO A 38 10.05 4.76 9.31
CA PRO A 38 10.00 6.17 8.94
C PRO A 38 10.18 6.39 7.44
N GLY A 39 9.51 7.41 6.89
CA GLY A 39 9.59 7.77 5.47
C GLY A 39 8.93 6.78 4.52
N THR A 40 8.03 5.94 5.00
CA THR A 40 7.34 4.91 4.21
C THR A 40 5.83 4.97 4.36
N ILE A 41 5.12 4.13 3.60
CA ILE A 41 3.65 3.96 3.72
C ILE A 41 3.18 3.57 5.13
N SER A 42 4.05 2.99 5.97
CA SER A 42 3.79 2.73 7.39
C SER A 42 3.49 4.02 8.14
N GLN A 43 4.32 5.03 7.95
CA GLN A 43 4.15 6.34 8.58
C GLN A 43 3.00 7.11 7.94
N ILE A 44 2.90 7.11 6.60
CA ILE A 44 1.82 7.82 5.87
C ILE A 44 0.43 7.31 6.32
N LEU A 45 0.25 5.99 6.45
CA LEU A 45 -1.01 5.45 6.94
C LEU A 45 -1.30 5.93 8.37
N LEU A 46 -0.30 5.87 9.27
CA LEU A 46 -0.48 6.30 10.66
C LEU A 46 -0.89 7.78 10.70
N ASP A 47 -0.18 8.67 10.00
CA ASP A 47 -0.46 10.10 9.98
C ASP A 47 -1.87 10.39 9.40
N SER A 48 -2.24 9.72 8.32
CA SER A 48 -3.57 9.82 7.71
C SER A 48 -4.67 9.37 8.68
N PHE A 49 -4.43 8.23 9.37
CA PHE A 49 -5.34 7.69 10.37
C PHE A 49 -5.50 8.63 11.58
N LEU A 50 -4.40 9.17 12.09
CA LEU A 50 -4.42 10.11 13.21
C LEU A 50 -5.17 11.39 12.84
N SER A 51 -4.89 11.94 11.65
CA SER A 51 -5.57 13.12 11.13
C SER A 51 -7.09 12.91 11.02
N TYR A 52 -7.51 11.77 10.47
CA TYR A 52 -8.93 11.40 10.37
C TYR A 52 -9.61 11.36 11.75
N ASN A 53 -8.92 10.83 12.77
CA ASN A 53 -9.43 10.72 14.14
C ASN A 53 -9.15 11.97 15.00
N LYS A 54 -8.63 13.08 14.42
CA LYS A 54 -8.29 14.34 15.11
C LYS A 54 -7.30 14.12 16.26
N ILE A 55 -6.34 13.25 16.07
CA ILE A 55 -5.24 12.97 17.00
C ILE A 55 -3.97 13.59 16.43
N PHE A 56 -3.22 14.33 17.23
CA PHE A 56 -1.95 14.89 16.77
C PHE A 56 -0.82 13.89 17.00
N ILE A 57 0.11 13.78 16.02
CA ILE A 57 1.25 12.86 16.11
C ILE A 57 2.11 13.10 17.36
N LYS A 58 2.21 14.36 17.84
CA LYS A 58 2.92 14.72 19.07
C LYS A 58 2.30 14.14 20.36
N GLU A 59 1.07 13.64 20.30
CA GLU A 59 0.40 12.96 21.41
C GLU A 59 0.79 11.49 21.52
N LEU A 60 1.56 10.95 20.54
CA LEU A 60 2.08 9.59 20.52
C LEU A 60 3.59 9.58 20.83
N LYS A 61 4.10 8.43 21.22
CA LYS A 61 5.53 8.15 21.27
C LYS A 61 5.89 7.26 20.09
N LEU A 62 6.78 7.73 19.21
CA LEU A 62 7.19 6.95 18.06
C LEU A 62 8.51 6.24 18.32
N LYS A 63 8.61 4.98 17.85
CA LYS A 63 9.85 4.23 17.82
C LYS A 63 10.08 3.66 16.42
N HIS A 64 11.29 3.85 15.91
CA HIS A 64 11.65 3.55 14.53
C HIS A 64 12.28 2.16 14.42
N TYR A 65 11.85 1.40 13.42
CA TYR A 65 12.32 0.05 13.16
C TYR A 65 12.44 -0.20 11.64
N LYS A 66 13.12 -1.28 11.28
CA LYS A 66 12.96 -1.89 9.96
C LYS A 66 11.64 -2.67 9.93
N GLY A 67 11.03 -2.81 8.75
CA GLY A 67 9.74 -3.51 8.62
C GLY A 67 9.75 -4.93 9.19
N SER A 68 10.85 -5.68 8.97
CA SER A 68 11.01 -7.04 9.47
C SER A 68 11.14 -7.15 11.01
N GLU A 69 11.48 -6.07 11.70
CA GLU A 69 11.67 -6.04 13.15
C GLU A 69 10.38 -5.74 13.90
N LEU A 70 9.44 -5.02 13.27
CA LEU A 70 8.20 -4.56 13.89
C LEU A 70 7.33 -5.67 14.51
N PRO A 71 7.15 -6.85 13.86
CA PRO A 71 6.40 -7.94 14.47
C PRO A 71 7.00 -8.41 15.80
N ASN A 72 8.34 -8.51 15.87
CA ASN A 72 9.02 -8.91 17.11
C ASN A 72 8.91 -7.83 18.19
N ALA A 73 9.11 -6.56 17.83
CA ALA A 73 8.99 -5.44 18.77
C ALA A 73 7.59 -5.40 19.41
N LEU A 74 6.53 -5.65 18.63
CA LEU A 74 5.16 -5.70 19.15
C LEU A 74 4.95 -6.92 20.07
N VAL A 75 5.41 -8.10 19.64
CA VAL A 75 5.27 -9.35 20.44
C VAL A 75 6.03 -9.25 21.76
N ASN A 76 7.23 -8.69 21.77
CA ASN A 76 8.05 -8.49 22.96
C ASN A 76 7.52 -7.37 23.87
N GLY A 77 6.53 -6.59 23.45
CA GLY A 77 5.97 -5.49 24.23
C GLY A 77 6.86 -4.24 24.25
N GLU A 78 7.82 -4.12 23.34
CA GLU A 78 8.67 -2.94 23.17
C GLU A 78 7.88 -1.73 22.64
N VAL A 79 6.78 -2.02 21.95
CA VAL A 79 5.78 -1.06 21.47
C VAL A 79 4.38 -1.57 21.77
N ASP A 80 3.42 -0.66 21.86
CA ASP A 80 2.01 -0.96 22.17
C ASP A 80 1.19 -1.23 20.92
N ALA A 81 1.59 -0.63 19.80
CA ALA A 81 1.04 -0.86 18.47
C ALA A 81 2.10 -0.65 17.37
N ILE A 82 1.81 -1.14 16.18
CA ILE A 82 2.65 -0.92 14.98
C ILE A 82 1.77 -0.49 13.81
N SER A 83 2.32 0.35 12.94
CA SER A 83 1.79 0.56 11.59
C SER A 83 2.70 -0.14 10.59
N ILE A 84 2.19 -1.09 9.80
CA ILE A 84 3.02 -1.93 8.94
C ILE A 84 2.21 -2.57 7.81
N TRP A 85 2.89 -2.85 6.71
CA TRP A 85 2.33 -3.56 5.54
C TRP A 85 2.44 -5.08 5.66
N GLU A 86 1.72 -5.78 4.79
CA GLU A 86 1.83 -7.24 4.67
C GLU A 86 3.18 -7.67 4.04
N PRO A 87 3.77 -8.81 4.41
CA PRO A 87 3.22 -9.85 5.30
C PRO A 87 3.48 -9.62 6.79
N TYR A 88 4.13 -8.54 7.17
CA TYR A 88 4.54 -8.30 8.56
C TYR A 88 3.35 -8.09 9.50
N ALA A 89 2.27 -7.46 9.03
CA ALA A 89 1.04 -7.32 9.81
C ALA A 89 0.44 -8.69 10.16
N TYR A 90 0.37 -9.59 9.18
CA TYR A 90 -0.05 -10.98 9.38
C TYR A 90 0.82 -11.71 10.41
N PHE A 91 2.15 -11.62 10.30
CA PHE A 91 3.06 -12.27 11.25
C PHE A 91 2.90 -11.73 12.67
N ALA A 92 2.70 -10.43 12.84
CA ALA A 92 2.43 -9.83 14.14
C ALA A 92 1.13 -10.39 14.74
N GLN A 93 0.05 -10.42 13.97
CA GLN A 93 -1.24 -10.96 14.42
C GLN A 93 -1.16 -12.45 14.76
N LYS A 94 -0.54 -13.27 13.89
CA LYS A 94 -0.40 -14.72 14.10
C LYS A 94 0.37 -15.04 15.39
N ARG A 95 1.42 -14.25 15.71
CA ARG A 95 2.24 -14.45 16.91
C ARG A 95 1.57 -13.96 18.19
N LEU A 96 0.86 -12.82 18.12
CA LEU A 96 0.11 -12.29 19.27
C LEU A 96 -1.17 -13.07 19.57
N ARG A 97 -1.72 -13.80 18.58
CA ARG A 97 -2.96 -14.57 18.73
C ARG A 97 -4.10 -13.71 19.29
N ASP A 98 -4.72 -14.12 20.39
CA ASP A 98 -5.86 -13.43 21.01
C ASP A 98 -5.53 -12.03 21.53
N LEU A 99 -4.24 -11.71 21.72
CA LEU A 99 -3.79 -10.38 22.12
C LEU A 99 -3.70 -9.39 20.93
N ALA A 100 -3.82 -9.86 19.70
CA ALA A 100 -3.79 -8.98 18.55
C ALA A 100 -5.11 -8.22 18.39
N LEU A 101 -5.02 -6.92 18.14
CA LEU A 101 -6.13 -6.05 17.77
C LEU A 101 -5.77 -5.35 16.45
N LYS A 102 -6.48 -5.65 15.37
CA LYS A 102 -6.44 -4.84 14.15
C LYS A 102 -7.32 -3.61 14.37
N ILE A 103 -6.73 -2.43 14.34
CA ILE A 103 -7.47 -1.16 14.44
C ILE A 103 -8.07 -0.85 13.07
N PRO A 104 -9.40 -0.57 12.98
CA PRO A 104 -10.02 -0.18 11.72
C PRO A 104 -9.43 1.14 11.19
N THR A 105 -8.88 1.13 9.99
CA THR A 105 -8.23 2.30 9.38
C THR A 105 -9.17 3.15 8.53
N TYR A 106 -10.45 2.79 8.44
CA TYR A 106 -11.52 3.54 7.74
C TYR A 106 -11.21 3.88 6.28
N ARG A 107 -10.31 3.12 5.63
CA ARG A 107 -9.89 3.33 4.24
C ARG A 107 -9.30 4.72 3.98
N VAL A 108 -8.63 5.30 4.97
CA VAL A 108 -8.04 6.66 4.87
C VAL A 108 -6.86 6.75 3.91
N TYR A 109 -6.26 5.61 3.55
CA TYR A 109 -5.13 5.56 2.63
C TYR A 109 -5.28 4.41 1.64
N ARG A 110 -5.11 4.70 0.34
CA ARG A 110 -5.14 3.70 -0.73
C ARG A 110 -3.74 3.45 -1.24
N THR A 111 -3.30 2.20 -1.17
CA THR A 111 -2.08 1.76 -1.85
C THR A 111 -2.38 1.35 -3.28
N SER A 112 -1.44 1.57 -4.20
CA SER A 112 -1.43 0.98 -5.53
C SER A 112 -0.07 0.38 -5.85
N ILE A 113 -0.07 -0.76 -6.51
CA ILE A 113 1.15 -1.39 -6.99
C ILE A 113 1.23 -1.17 -8.49
N ASN A 114 2.32 -0.54 -8.91
CA ASN A 114 2.50 -0.03 -10.25
C ASN A 114 3.73 -0.66 -10.90
N MET A 115 3.67 -0.88 -12.21
CA MET A 115 4.85 -1.17 -13.00
C MET A 115 5.37 0.12 -13.64
N ALA A 116 6.65 0.36 -13.45
CA ALA A 116 7.35 1.50 -14.02
C ALA A 116 8.49 1.04 -14.92
N VAL A 117 8.85 1.88 -15.89
CA VAL A 117 9.91 1.62 -16.85
C VAL A 117 10.67 2.92 -17.13
N MET A 118 11.94 2.81 -17.52
CA MET A 118 12.71 3.95 -18.01
C MET A 118 12.09 4.50 -19.29
N ASN A 119 12.01 5.81 -19.45
CA ASN A 119 11.36 6.44 -20.60
C ASN A 119 11.98 6.03 -21.94
N ASP A 120 13.32 5.97 -21.99
CA ASP A 120 14.04 5.53 -23.20
C ASP A 120 13.73 4.07 -23.57
N PHE A 121 13.55 3.22 -22.56
CA PHE A 121 13.18 1.82 -22.80
C PHE A 121 11.75 1.74 -23.31
N ALA A 122 10.82 2.49 -22.72
CA ALA A 122 9.43 2.54 -23.16
C ALA A 122 9.31 3.00 -24.62
N ALA A 123 10.02 4.06 -25.00
CA ALA A 123 10.04 4.59 -26.36
C ALA A 123 10.56 3.58 -27.40
N LYS A 124 11.57 2.78 -27.02
CA LYS A 124 12.17 1.76 -27.91
C LYS A 124 11.41 0.44 -27.95
N ASN A 125 10.59 0.16 -26.95
CA ASN A 125 9.97 -1.17 -26.76
C ASN A 125 8.44 -1.14 -26.54
N PRO A 126 7.65 -0.33 -27.25
CA PRO A 126 6.21 -0.19 -26.96
C PRO A 126 5.46 -1.51 -27.13
N ILE A 127 5.80 -2.30 -28.16
CA ILE A 127 5.18 -3.61 -28.41
C ILE A 127 5.45 -4.61 -27.28
N LEU A 128 6.65 -4.58 -26.69
CA LEU A 128 6.97 -5.42 -25.54
C LEU A 128 6.10 -5.06 -24.33
N LEU A 129 5.95 -3.76 -24.04
CA LEU A 129 5.13 -3.30 -22.92
C LEU A 129 3.64 -3.63 -23.13
N GLN A 130 3.13 -3.54 -24.37
CA GLN A 130 1.77 -4.02 -24.68
C GLN A 130 1.61 -5.52 -24.41
N LYS A 131 2.63 -6.34 -24.73
CA LYS A 131 2.60 -7.79 -24.40
C LYS A 131 2.58 -8.01 -22.90
N VAL A 132 3.35 -7.25 -22.13
CA VAL A 132 3.33 -7.31 -20.66
C VAL A 132 1.93 -6.97 -20.12
N ILE A 133 1.33 -5.88 -20.59
CA ILE A 133 -0.03 -5.50 -20.19
C ILE A 133 -1.05 -6.59 -20.53
N LYS A 134 -0.98 -7.17 -21.74
CA LYS A 134 -1.86 -8.29 -22.14
C LYS A 134 -1.68 -9.53 -21.26
N ALA A 135 -0.44 -9.81 -20.83
CA ALA A 135 -0.17 -10.92 -19.89
C ALA A 135 -0.75 -10.61 -18.49
N LEU A 136 -0.61 -9.37 -18.00
CA LEU A 136 -1.22 -8.95 -16.74
C LEU A 136 -2.76 -9.01 -16.77
N ILE A 137 -3.38 -8.62 -17.88
CA ILE A 137 -4.84 -8.74 -18.06
C ILE A 137 -5.26 -10.21 -17.89
N LYS A 138 -4.59 -11.15 -18.60
CA LYS A 138 -4.87 -12.58 -18.48
C LYS A 138 -4.67 -13.09 -17.05
N ALA A 139 -3.62 -12.66 -16.37
CA ALA A 139 -3.36 -13.03 -14.98
C ALA A 139 -4.46 -12.51 -14.04
N VAL A 140 -4.89 -11.26 -14.19
CA VAL A 140 -5.98 -10.68 -13.40
C VAL A 140 -7.31 -11.40 -13.66
N ASP A 141 -7.60 -11.74 -14.91
CA ASP A 141 -8.80 -12.50 -15.26
C ASP A 141 -8.77 -13.93 -14.68
N PHE A 142 -7.62 -14.60 -14.73
CA PHE A 142 -7.41 -15.88 -14.07
C PHE A 142 -7.62 -15.79 -12.56
N MET A 143 -7.04 -14.79 -11.89
CA MET A 143 -7.22 -14.57 -10.45
C MET A 143 -8.67 -14.31 -10.06
N LYS A 144 -9.48 -13.72 -10.94
CA LYS A 144 -10.91 -13.46 -10.70
C LYS A 144 -11.77 -14.72 -10.92
N ASN A 145 -11.48 -15.47 -11.98
CA ASN A 145 -12.30 -16.59 -12.41
C ASN A 145 -11.93 -17.90 -11.71
N GLU A 146 -10.63 -18.09 -11.42
CA GLU A 146 -10.06 -19.32 -10.85
C GLU A 146 -9.36 -19.02 -9.51
N LYS A 147 -10.07 -18.34 -8.60
CA LYS A 147 -9.51 -17.79 -7.35
C LYS A 147 -8.68 -18.81 -6.56
N SER A 148 -9.24 -20.01 -6.31
CA SER A 148 -8.57 -21.03 -5.49
C SER A 148 -7.31 -21.57 -6.16
N GLN A 149 -7.33 -21.75 -7.49
CA GLN A 149 -6.15 -22.18 -8.24
C GLN A 149 -5.07 -21.10 -8.22
N ALA A 150 -5.45 -19.82 -8.39
CA ALA A 150 -4.53 -18.71 -8.34
C ALA A 150 -3.89 -18.56 -6.96
N GLN A 151 -4.65 -18.73 -5.88
CA GLN A 151 -4.14 -18.69 -4.51
C GLN A 151 -3.13 -19.80 -4.25
N ASN A 152 -3.45 -21.05 -4.63
CA ASN A 152 -2.54 -22.19 -4.50
C ASN A 152 -1.25 -21.99 -5.29
N LEU A 153 -1.36 -21.50 -6.53
CA LEU A 153 -0.19 -21.24 -7.39
C LEU A 153 0.72 -20.15 -6.76
N ILE A 154 0.15 -19.09 -6.19
CA ILE A 154 0.92 -18.04 -5.52
C ILE A 154 1.61 -18.59 -4.26
N ALA A 155 0.90 -19.38 -3.45
CA ALA A 155 1.46 -20.01 -2.26
C ALA A 155 2.65 -20.92 -2.61
N GLU A 156 2.50 -21.72 -3.66
CA GLU A 156 3.55 -22.63 -4.17
C GLU A 156 4.77 -21.85 -4.71
N ILE A 157 4.54 -20.86 -5.60
CA ILE A 157 5.65 -20.12 -6.24
C ILE A 157 6.44 -19.29 -5.22
N LEU A 158 5.76 -18.72 -4.23
CA LEU A 158 6.39 -17.86 -3.22
C LEU A 158 6.85 -18.63 -1.99
N ASP A 159 6.59 -19.94 -1.91
CA ASP A 159 6.87 -20.79 -0.75
C ASP A 159 6.33 -20.19 0.56
N ILE A 160 5.06 -19.80 0.56
CA ILE A 160 4.37 -19.18 1.70
C ILE A 160 3.11 -19.94 2.09
N ASP A 161 2.69 -19.75 3.35
CA ASP A 161 1.45 -20.33 3.89
C ASP A 161 0.23 -19.86 3.09
N ILE A 162 -0.59 -20.79 2.63
CA ILE A 162 -1.84 -20.51 1.89
C ILE A 162 -2.77 -19.58 2.69
N ASN A 163 -2.80 -19.70 4.01
CA ASN A 163 -3.61 -18.83 4.86
C ASN A 163 -3.18 -17.36 4.77
N LEU A 164 -1.88 -17.09 4.56
CA LEU A 164 -1.39 -15.74 4.31
C LEU A 164 -1.91 -15.20 2.98
N VAL A 165 -1.89 -16.03 1.93
CA VAL A 165 -2.42 -15.65 0.62
C VAL A 165 -3.91 -15.36 0.69
N GLU A 166 -4.68 -16.22 1.36
CA GLU A 166 -6.12 -16.06 1.53
C GLU A 166 -6.48 -14.81 2.33
N GLU A 167 -5.73 -14.49 3.37
CA GLU A 167 -5.94 -13.29 4.18
C GLU A 167 -5.63 -12.02 3.37
N PHE A 168 -4.48 -12.00 2.68
CA PHE A 168 -4.10 -10.88 1.81
C PHE A 168 -5.13 -10.66 0.68
N TRP A 169 -5.69 -11.75 0.14
CA TRP A 169 -6.68 -11.67 -0.94
C TRP A 169 -7.95 -10.91 -0.58
N LYS A 170 -8.32 -10.88 0.71
CA LYS A 170 -9.50 -10.14 1.19
C LYS A 170 -9.30 -8.62 1.10
N ASP A 171 -8.06 -8.18 1.22
CA ASP A 171 -7.68 -6.78 1.34
C ASP A 171 -7.26 -6.14 0.01
N VAL A 172 -7.12 -6.94 -1.06
CA VAL A 172 -6.62 -6.47 -2.34
C VAL A 172 -7.68 -6.53 -3.44
N LYS A 173 -7.54 -5.62 -4.40
CA LYS A 173 -8.28 -5.63 -5.65
C LYS A 173 -7.28 -5.76 -6.80
N PHE A 174 -7.29 -6.91 -7.47
CA PHE A 174 -6.54 -7.08 -8.71
C PHE A 174 -7.27 -6.35 -9.83
N THR A 175 -6.59 -5.45 -10.50
CA THR A 175 -7.16 -4.59 -11.53
C THR A 175 -6.06 -4.15 -12.49
N ILE A 176 -6.44 -3.82 -13.71
CA ILE A 176 -5.54 -3.19 -14.67
C ILE A 176 -6.09 -1.80 -14.94
N GLY A 177 -5.31 -0.76 -14.66
CA GLY A 177 -5.78 0.60 -14.88
C GLY A 177 -4.75 1.67 -14.58
N LEU A 178 -5.07 2.88 -15.00
CA LEU A 178 -4.46 4.14 -14.61
C LEU A 178 -5.60 5.11 -14.34
N ASP A 179 -5.87 5.37 -13.08
CA ASP A 179 -7.00 6.19 -12.63
C ASP A 179 -6.55 7.51 -12.00
N GLN A 180 -7.46 8.47 -11.90
CA GLN A 180 -7.17 9.78 -11.30
C GLN A 180 -6.77 9.69 -9.83
N LEU A 181 -7.19 8.65 -9.11
CA LEU A 181 -6.78 8.45 -7.71
C LEU A 181 -5.29 8.17 -7.59
N LEU A 182 -4.64 7.59 -8.62
CA LEU A 182 -3.18 7.43 -8.64
C LEU A 182 -2.48 8.80 -8.55
N ILE A 183 -2.91 9.77 -9.39
CA ILE A 183 -2.35 11.14 -9.37
C ILE A 183 -2.57 11.79 -8.02
N ILE A 184 -3.81 11.75 -7.50
CA ILE A 184 -4.16 12.35 -6.20
C ILE A 184 -3.33 11.72 -5.06
N THR A 185 -3.12 10.40 -5.10
CA THR A 185 -2.30 9.71 -4.09
C THR A 185 -0.86 10.19 -4.15
N MET A 186 -0.25 10.23 -5.34
CA MET A 186 1.14 10.70 -5.53
C MET A 186 1.31 12.18 -5.10
N GLU A 187 0.33 13.03 -5.39
CA GLU A 187 0.35 14.43 -4.93
C GLU A 187 0.24 14.54 -3.41
N ASN A 188 -0.59 13.73 -2.76
CA ASN A 188 -0.70 13.71 -1.31
C ASN A 188 0.58 13.18 -0.65
N GLU A 189 1.19 12.16 -1.23
CA GLU A 189 2.45 11.59 -0.74
C GLU A 189 3.61 12.58 -0.83
N ILE A 190 3.73 13.35 -1.93
CA ILE A 190 4.78 14.37 -2.02
C ILE A 190 4.53 15.55 -1.08
N ARG A 191 3.28 15.99 -0.89
CA ARG A 191 2.95 17.03 0.11
C ARG A 191 3.36 16.56 1.51
N TRP A 192 3.00 15.33 1.87
CA TRP A 192 3.39 14.72 3.12
C TRP A 192 4.92 14.63 3.26
N ALA A 193 5.64 14.23 2.22
CA ALA A 193 7.11 14.13 2.23
C ALA A 193 7.79 15.50 2.40
N ILE A 194 7.23 16.56 1.81
CA ILE A 194 7.70 17.96 1.99
C ILE A 194 7.45 18.40 3.44
N GLU A 195 6.25 18.19 3.97
CA GLU A 195 5.87 18.56 5.35
C GLU A 195 6.75 17.88 6.40
N HIS A 196 7.20 16.65 6.11
CA HIS A 196 8.08 15.86 7.00
C HIS A 196 9.58 16.07 6.73
N GLY A 197 9.96 17.00 5.84
CA GLY A 197 11.35 17.31 5.52
C GLY A 197 12.11 16.18 4.80
N ILE A 198 11.40 15.20 4.24
CA ILE A 198 11.99 14.10 3.46
C ILE A 198 12.44 14.61 2.09
N VAL A 199 11.70 15.57 1.54
CA VAL A 199 11.99 16.23 0.27
C VAL A 199 12.20 17.72 0.51
N SER A 200 13.32 18.24 0.03
CA SER A 200 13.68 19.65 0.23
C SER A 200 13.00 20.61 -0.76
N SER A 201 12.57 20.09 -1.92
CA SER A 201 11.91 20.91 -2.94
C SER A 201 10.44 21.15 -2.56
N PRO A 202 9.97 22.41 -2.51
CA PRO A 202 8.56 22.70 -2.26
C PRO A 202 7.67 22.52 -3.51
N VAL A 203 8.27 22.18 -4.67
CA VAL A 203 7.58 22.07 -5.95
C VAL A 203 6.95 20.69 -6.07
N ILE A 204 5.63 20.66 -6.25
CA ILE A 204 4.89 19.45 -6.58
C ILE A 204 4.96 19.25 -8.10
N PRO A 205 5.51 18.15 -8.60
CA PRO A 205 5.59 17.91 -10.03
C PRO A 205 4.20 17.63 -10.63
N ASN A 206 4.06 17.88 -11.93
CA ASN A 206 2.91 17.35 -12.66
C ASN A 206 3.09 15.83 -12.84
N TYR A 207 2.38 15.03 -12.09
CA TYR A 207 2.54 13.58 -12.13
C TYR A 207 2.08 12.91 -13.43
N LEU A 208 1.29 13.59 -14.27
CA LEU A 208 0.97 13.11 -15.62
C LEU A 208 2.22 12.93 -16.48
N ASP A 209 3.28 13.74 -16.26
CA ASP A 209 4.54 13.66 -16.99
C ASP A 209 5.34 12.37 -16.65
N PHE A 210 4.97 11.70 -15.56
CA PHE A 210 5.60 10.45 -15.10
C PHE A 210 4.75 9.22 -15.39
N ILE A 211 3.65 9.36 -16.16
CA ILE A 211 2.76 8.27 -16.53
C ILE A 211 2.73 8.10 -18.05
N ASN A 212 3.10 6.92 -18.51
CA ASN A 212 2.99 6.52 -19.92
C ASN A 212 1.65 5.79 -20.13
N TYR A 213 0.56 6.53 -20.15
CA TYR A 213 -0.80 6.00 -20.28
C TYR A 213 -1.11 5.49 -21.69
N GLU A 214 -0.42 5.99 -22.71
CA GLU A 214 -0.68 5.70 -24.13
C GLU A 214 -0.52 4.21 -24.45
N ILE A 215 0.43 3.53 -23.79
CA ILE A 215 0.64 2.09 -23.98
C ILE A 215 -0.55 1.29 -23.46
N LEU A 216 -1.09 1.64 -22.29
CA LEU A 216 -2.27 1.00 -21.73
C LEU A 216 -3.52 1.33 -22.56
N GLU A 217 -3.68 2.58 -22.98
CA GLU A 217 -4.80 3.05 -23.78
C GLU A 217 -4.94 2.32 -25.12
N GLN A 218 -3.81 1.95 -25.75
CA GLN A 218 -3.79 1.14 -26.98
C GLN A 218 -4.24 -0.32 -26.76
N VAL A 219 -4.08 -0.85 -25.55
CA VAL A 219 -4.44 -2.25 -25.23
C VAL A 219 -5.81 -2.36 -24.59
N LYS A 220 -6.17 -1.41 -23.73
CA LYS A 220 -7.38 -1.39 -22.93
C LYS A 220 -7.79 0.06 -22.61
N PRO A 221 -8.39 0.77 -23.59
CA PRO A 221 -8.68 2.21 -23.45
C PRO A 221 -9.58 2.54 -22.27
N GLU A 222 -10.56 1.68 -21.92
CA GLU A 222 -11.46 1.86 -20.79
C GLU A 222 -10.75 1.78 -19.42
N ALA A 223 -9.53 1.30 -19.37
CA ALA A 223 -8.73 1.22 -18.17
C ALA A 223 -7.96 2.52 -17.85
N VAL A 224 -7.98 3.49 -18.75
CA VAL A 224 -7.35 4.80 -18.56
C VAL A 224 -8.44 5.82 -18.25
N THR A 225 -8.54 6.21 -16.99
CA THR A 225 -9.54 7.18 -16.51
C THR A 225 -8.88 8.41 -15.88
N LEU A 226 -7.69 8.76 -16.38
CA LEU A 226 -6.98 9.97 -16.03
C LEU A 226 -7.68 11.19 -16.62
N ILE A 227 -7.83 12.24 -15.83
CA ILE A 227 -8.28 13.56 -16.31
C ILE A 227 -7.07 14.22 -16.96
N ARG A 228 -7.21 14.55 -18.24
CA ARG A 228 -6.19 15.21 -19.07
C ARG A 228 -6.78 16.50 -19.62
N GLU A 229 -5.97 17.53 -19.74
CA GLU A 229 -6.39 18.71 -20.51
C GLU A 229 -6.70 18.30 -21.96
N ALA A 230 -7.80 18.78 -22.48
CA ALA A 230 -8.13 18.60 -23.89
C ALA A 230 -7.02 19.26 -24.73
N LYS A 231 -6.37 18.46 -25.59
CA LYS A 231 -5.41 18.99 -26.56
C LYS A 231 -6.12 19.81 -27.62
#